data_42ece90642918473d71781b9590dc711
#
_entry.id   42ece90642918473d71781b9590dc711
#
_cell.length_a   1.000
_cell.length_b   1.000
_cell.length_c   1.000
_cell.angle_alpha   90.00
_cell.angle_beta   90.00
_cell.angle_gamma   90.00
#
_symmetry.space_group_name_H-M   'P 1'
#
loop_
_entity.id
_entity.type
_entity.pdbx_description
1 polymer ?
#
loop_
_entity_poly.entity_id
_entity_poly.type
_entity_poly.pdbx_seq_one_letter_code
_entity_poly.pdbx_strand_id
1 'polypeptide(L)'
;MNEEKSKSGEFVFRPRARLIKTIGEELISNDNVAITELVKNSYDAGSQIVDITFSGIVKKKEVIKRNARKEIKEEESYIDKESASIIIFDEGSGMSFDTIETAWMEPATNYKKKQENKNQTRRFSGEKGIGRFASAKLASKLELVTRKKGEDEIVVNFDWDAFSDEEQYLDNVKIKWTIRPAQEIKTSGTILKLTGLNDDWDESQINDLRVALSRLLNPVVPNEDFLISLNLPDGINPALSGLIERPETLNRPNYYIKGQILGNGNPTNILFFSKNNGKEETIDFKPSFFTKEKPYTAGAFSFEFKVWNRDNDNLSNLANETDSILSNVKKDLDDLCGISIYRDGIR
;
A
#
# COMPACT_ATOMS: atom_id res chain seq x y z
N MET A 1 10.04 39.06 55.84
CA MET A 1 9.94 38.75 54.38
C MET A 1 10.50 37.37 54.17
N ASN A 2 9.63 36.37 53.93
CA ASN A 2 10.07 35.01 53.57
C ASN A 2 10.52 35.07 52.15
N GLU A 3 11.78 34.83 51.85
CA GLU A 3 12.25 34.55 50.50
C GLU A 3 11.67 33.22 50.07
N GLU A 4 10.69 33.25 49.14
CA GLU A 4 10.25 32.07 48.43
C GLU A 4 11.44 31.54 47.62
N LYS A 5 12.02 30.42 48.06
CA LYS A 5 13.06 29.73 47.31
C LYS A 5 12.42 29.18 46.04
N SER A 6 12.74 29.78 44.88
CA SER A 6 12.36 29.22 43.56
C SER A 6 12.91 27.79 43.45
N LYS A 7 12.06 26.85 43.11
CA LYS A 7 12.45 25.46 42.80
C LYS A 7 12.58 25.30 41.28
N SER A 8 13.69 24.81 40.81
CA SER A 8 13.92 24.48 39.41
C SER A 8 14.32 23.00 39.28
N GLY A 9 14.00 22.36 38.18
CA GLY A 9 14.32 20.97 37.89
C GLY A 9 14.04 20.63 36.40
N GLU A 10 14.35 19.41 36.00
CA GLU A 10 14.16 18.92 34.66
C GLU A 10 13.19 17.71 34.66
N PHE A 11 12.36 17.62 33.64
CA PHE A 11 11.50 16.44 33.38
C PHE A 11 11.95 15.75 32.13
N VAL A 12 11.88 14.41 32.12
CA VAL A 12 12.13 13.58 30.94
C VAL A 12 10.81 13.03 30.46
N PHE A 13 10.55 13.12 29.14
CA PHE A 13 9.40 12.47 28.53
C PHE A 13 9.54 10.96 28.62
N ARG A 14 8.53 10.29 29.16
CA ARG A 14 8.45 8.83 29.26
C ARG A 14 7.17 8.35 28.58
N PRO A 15 7.24 7.94 27.29
CA PRO A 15 6.05 7.49 26.56
C PRO A 15 5.50 6.19 27.15
N ARG A 16 4.19 6.11 27.25
CA ARG A 16 3.48 4.86 27.55
C ARG A 16 3.48 3.95 26.33
N ALA A 17 3.39 2.64 26.55
CA ALA A 17 3.37 1.63 25.49
C ALA A 17 2.25 1.88 24.48
N ARG A 18 1.07 2.32 24.92
CA ARG A 18 -0.08 2.66 24.11
C ARG A 18 0.22 3.68 22.99
N LEU A 19 1.25 4.52 23.12
CA LEU A 19 1.62 5.46 22.05
C LEU A 19 1.85 4.76 20.71
N ILE A 20 2.48 3.58 20.70
CA ILE A 20 2.74 2.81 19.47
C ILE A 20 1.43 2.35 18.82
N LYS A 21 0.49 1.85 19.63
CA LYS A 21 -0.82 1.41 19.15
C LYS A 21 -1.63 2.59 18.61
N THR A 22 -1.65 3.71 19.32
CA THR A 22 -2.27 4.97 18.88
C THR A 22 -1.71 5.44 17.53
N ILE A 23 -0.39 5.38 17.33
CA ILE A 23 0.23 5.71 16.03
C ILE A 23 -0.29 4.78 14.92
N GLY A 24 -0.37 3.47 15.15
CA GLY A 24 -0.88 2.50 14.18
C GLY A 24 -2.37 2.68 13.87
N GLU A 25 -3.19 2.87 14.89
CA GLU A 25 -4.66 2.95 14.75
C GLU A 25 -5.15 4.33 14.26
N GLU A 26 -4.56 5.43 14.73
CA GLU A 26 -5.06 6.79 14.44
C GLU A 26 -4.39 7.45 13.22
N LEU A 27 -3.11 7.17 12.96
CA LEU A 27 -2.43 7.75 11.80
C LEU A 27 -2.69 6.98 10.50
N ILE A 28 -3.20 5.75 10.59
CA ILE A 28 -3.54 4.91 9.45
C ILE A 28 -5.06 4.83 9.37
N SER A 29 -5.62 5.49 8.36
CA SER A 29 -7.06 5.75 8.27
C SER A 29 -7.92 4.50 8.11
N ASN A 30 -7.43 3.46 7.42
CA ASN A 30 -8.14 2.19 7.19
C ASN A 30 -7.17 1.08 6.75
N ASP A 31 -7.68 -0.15 6.64
CA ASP A 31 -6.91 -1.36 6.33
C ASP A 31 -6.30 -1.33 4.93
N ASN A 32 -7.00 -0.76 3.95
CA ASN A 32 -6.46 -0.63 2.59
C ASN A 32 -5.22 0.27 2.58
N VAL A 33 -5.23 1.37 3.34
CA VAL A 33 -4.08 2.24 3.53
C VAL A 33 -2.97 1.50 4.26
N ALA A 34 -3.31 0.69 5.28
CA ALA A 34 -2.33 -0.10 6.01
C ALA A 34 -1.59 -1.08 5.10
N ILE A 35 -2.30 -1.89 4.31
CA ILE A 35 -1.68 -2.82 3.35
C ILE A 35 -0.88 -2.04 2.30
N THR A 36 -1.41 -0.93 1.78
CA THR A 36 -0.71 -0.06 0.82
C THR A 36 0.64 0.42 1.36
N GLU A 37 0.72 0.83 2.62
CA GLU A 37 1.98 1.26 3.25
C GLU A 37 2.98 0.10 3.41
N LEU A 38 2.51 -1.12 3.72
CA LEU A 38 3.36 -2.31 3.77
C LEU A 38 3.89 -2.68 2.38
N VAL A 39 3.05 -2.60 1.34
CA VAL A 39 3.45 -2.81 -0.06
C VAL A 39 4.48 -1.76 -0.53
N LYS A 40 4.34 -0.50 -0.13
CA LYS A 40 5.35 0.54 -0.39
C LYS A 40 6.69 0.22 0.27
N ASN A 41 6.71 -0.41 1.45
CA ASN A 41 7.95 -0.84 2.05
C ASN A 41 8.65 -1.93 1.23
N SER A 42 7.91 -2.85 0.61
CA SER A 42 8.44 -3.86 -0.33
C SER A 42 9.04 -3.20 -1.58
N TYR A 43 8.37 -2.17 -2.13
CA TYR A 43 8.93 -1.36 -3.22
C TYR A 43 10.23 -0.66 -2.80
N ASP A 44 10.25 -0.03 -1.62
CA ASP A 44 11.44 0.64 -1.07
C ASP A 44 12.59 -0.33 -0.79
N ALA A 45 12.29 -1.62 -0.52
CA ALA A 45 13.29 -2.69 -0.38
C ALA A 45 13.87 -3.17 -1.72
N GLY A 46 13.41 -2.60 -2.85
CA GLY A 46 13.87 -2.94 -4.20
C GLY A 46 13.28 -4.24 -4.74
N SER A 47 12.18 -4.73 -4.17
CA SER A 47 11.49 -5.90 -4.70
C SER A 47 10.91 -5.65 -6.09
N GLN A 48 10.89 -6.70 -6.93
CA GLN A 48 10.22 -6.68 -8.23
C GLN A 48 8.77 -7.17 -8.14
N ILE A 49 8.46 -7.93 -7.10
CA ILE A 49 7.10 -8.44 -6.85
C ILE A 49 6.82 -8.43 -5.36
N VAL A 50 5.58 -8.16 -5.00
CA VAL A 50 5.06 -8.39 -3.65
C VAL A 50 3.83 -9.28 -3.75
N ASP A 51 3.85 -10.37 -2.99
CA ASP A 51 2.74 -11.31 -2.87
C ASP A 51 1.97 -11.05 -1.58
N ILE A 52 0.66 -10.82 -1.71
CA ILE A 52 -0.26 -10.66 -0.60
C ILE A 52 -1.16 -11.89 -0.58
N THR A 53 -1.07 -12.72 0.45
CA THR A 53 -1.84 -13.95 0.56
C THR A 53 -2.79 -13.86 1.75
N PHE A 54 -4.07 -14.03 1.49
CA PHE A 54 -5.10 -14.18 2.51
C PHE A 54 -5.38 -15.66 2.74
N SER A 55 -5.46 -16.08 3.99
CA SER A 55 -5.80 -17.44 4.38
C SER A 55 -6.82 -17.45 5.52
N GLY A 56 -7.70 -18.45 5.55
CA GLY A 56 -8.66 -18.65 6.63
C GLY A 56 -9.79 -17.61 6.71
N ILE A 57 -9.85 -16.65 5.80
CA ILE A 57 -10.89 -15.60 5.79
C ILE A 57 -12.28 -16.12 5.38
N VAL A 58 -12.34 -17.31 4.79
CA VAL A 58 -13.58 -18.01 4.48
C VAL A 58 -13.52 -19.42 5.05
N LYS A 59 -14.52 -19.77 5.83
CA LYS A 59 -14.78 -21.13 6.36
C LYS A 59 -16.18 -21.55 5.95
N LYS A 60 -16.39 -22.85 5.82
CA LYS A 60 -17.68 -23.44 5.50
C LYS A 60 -18.17 -24.28 6.66
N LYS A 61 -19.43 -24.15 7.03
CA LYS A 61 -20.12 -25.04 7.99
C LYS A 61 -21.40 -25.58 7.35
N GLU A 62 -21.70 -26.84 7.62
CA GLU A 62 -22.99 -27.43 7.29
C GLU A 62 -24.06 -26.86 8.22
N VAL A 63 -25.10 -26.27 7.64
CA VAL A 63 -26.27 -25.78 8.38
C VAL A 63 -27.49 -26.57 7.93
N ILE A 64 -28.18 -27.18 8.88
CA ILE A 64 -29.43 -27.89 8.61
C ILE A 64 -30.60 -26.91 8.73
N LYS A 65 -31.16 -26.48 7.58
CA LYS A 65 -32.39 -25.69 7.54
C LYS A 65 -33.58 -26.62 7.52
N ARG A 66 -34.48 -26.50 8.53
CA ARG A 66 -35.71 -27.26 8.62
C ARG A 66 -36.83 -26.43 8.04
N ASN A 67 -37.37 -26.87 6.90
CA ASN A 67 -38.65 -26.42 6.40
C ASN A 67 -39.74 -27.45 6.78
N ALA A 68 -41.01 -27.02 6.86
CA ALA A 68 -42.14 -27.84 7.31
C ALA A 68 -42.31 -29.21 6.60
N ARG A 69 -41.55 -29.51 5.55
CA ARG A 69 -41.62 -30.74 4.75
C ARG A 69 -40.27 -31.43 4.46
N LYS A 70 -39.13 -30.79 4.77
CA LYS A 70 -37.81 -31.38 4.46
C LYS A 70 -36.68 -30.75 5.26
N GLU A 71 -35.72 -31.56 5.71
CA GLU A 71 -34.40 -31.06 6.15
C GLU A 71 -33.53 -30.83 4.90
N ILE A 72 -32.98 -29.62 4.76
CA ILE A 72 -32.05 -29.25 3.69
C ILE A 72 -30.73 -28.94 4.35
N LYS A 73 -29.67 -29.63 3.92
CA LYS A 73 -28.30 -29.31 4.30
C LYS A 73 -27.79 -28.22 3.36
N GLU A 74 -27.39 -27.11 3.90
CA GLU A 74 -26.78 -26.00 3.17
C GLU A 74 -25.39 -25.73 3.75
N GLU A 75 -24.42 -25.36 2.92
CA GLU A 75 -23.14 -24.81 3.37
C GLU A 75 -23.28 -23.30 3.55
N GLU A 76 -22.97 -22.81 4.73
CA GLU A 76 -22.83 -21.39 4.99
C GLU A 76 -21.35 -21.03 5.15
N SER A 77 -20.91 -19.99 4.46
CA SER A 77 -19.58 -19.42 4.65
C SER A 77 -19.55 -18.49 5.85
N TYR A 78 -18.47 -18.53 6.62
CA TYR A 78 -18.22 -17.62 7.73
C TYR A 78 -16.73 -17.29 7.83
N ILE A 79 -16.41 -16.21 8.54
CA ILE A 79 -15.02 -15.81 8.81
C ILE A 79 -14.65 -16.27 10.21
N ASP A 80 -13.51 -16.95 10.30
CA ASP A 80 -12.92 -17.38 11.57
C ASP A 80 -11.69 -16.54 11.86
N LYS A 81 -11.86 -15.49 12.67
CA LYS A 81 -10.78 -14.55 13.01
C LYS A 81 -9.55 -15.21 13.65
N GLU A 82 -9.72 -16.33 14.34
CA GLU A 82 -8.59 -17.00 15.00
C GLU A 82 -7.64 -17.69 14.01
N SER A 83 -8.18 -18.16 12.88
CA SER A 83 -7.39 -18.83 11.83
C SER A 83 -7.10 -17.97 10.63
N ALA A 84 -7.74 -16.78 10.54
CA ALA A 84 -7.52 -15.85 9.45
C ALA A 84 -6.13 -15.21 9.54
N SER A 85 -5.48 -15.07 8.39
CA SER A 85 -4.15 -14.45 8.30
C SER A 85 -3.96 -13.70 6.99
N ILE A 86 -3.07 -12.70 7.03
CA ILE A 86 -2.57 -12.00 5.86
C ILE A 86 -1.04 -12.19 5.87
N ILE A 87 -0.50 -12.67 4.75
CA ILE A 87 0.95 -12.80 4.55
C ILE A 87 1.35 -11.86 3.43
N ILE A 88 2.31 -10.98 3.71
CA ILE A 88 2.91 -10.10 2.71
C ILE A 88 4.36 -10.52 2.55
N PHE A 89 4.71 -10.97 1.36
CA PHE A 89 6.05 -11.44 1.02
C PHE A 89 6.66 -10.59 -0.09
N ASP A 90 7.90 -10.19 0.08
CA ASP A 90 8.72 -9.53 -0.93
C ASP A 90 10.09 -10.22 -1.07
N GLU A 91 10.64 -10.16 -2.28
CA GLU A 91 11.99 -10.62 -2.62
C GLU A 91 13.00 -9.46 -2.66
N GLY A 92 12.79 -8.43 -1.84
CA GLY A 92 13.66 -7.27 -1.74
C GLY A 92 15.02 -7.59 -1.09
N SER A 93 15.71 -6.54 -0.68
CA SER A 93 17.07 -6.65 -0.09
C SER A 93 17.09 -7.40 1.25
N GLY A 94 15.95 -7.54 1.92
CA GLY A 94 15.87 -8.00 3.30
C GLY A 94 16.53 -7.05 4.31
N MET A 95 16.54 -7.42 5.57
CA MET A 95 17.12 -6.62 6.63
C MET A 95 18.19 -7.42 7.39
N SER A 96 19.32 -6.77 7.73
CA SER A 96 20.28 -7.28 8.68
C SER A 96 19.79 -7.07 10.11
N PHE A 97 20.43 -7.74 11.08
CA PHE A 97 20.11 -7.53 12.49
C PHE A 97 20.27 -6.06 12.90
N ASP A 98 21.37 -5.42 12.49
CA ASP A 98 21.61 -3.99 12.72
C ASP A 98 20.48 -3.11 12.14
N THR A 99 19.97 -3.44 10.95
CA THR A 99 18.85 -2.70 10.34
C THR A 99 17.56 -2.85 11.15
N ILE A 100 17.30 -4.05 11.70
CA ILE A 100 16.14 -4.25 12.58
C ILE A 100 16.29 -3.42 13.84
N GLU A 101 17.44 -3.49 14.50
CA GLU A 101 17.69 -2.79 15.76
C GLU A 101 17.63 -1.27 15.59
N THR A 102 18.35 -0.71 14.59
CA THR A 102 18.54 0.74 14.44
C THR A 102 17.49 1.43 13.56
N ALA A 103 16.80 0.70 12.72
CA ALA A 103 15.79 1.27 11.82
C ALA A 103 14.38 0.74 12.12
N TRP A 104 14.20 -0.55 12.36
CA TRP A 104 12.86 -1.12 12.59
C TRP A 104 12.37 -0.91 14.02
N MET A 105 13.25 -0.99 15.03
CA MET A 105 12.89 -0.77 16.44
C MET A 105 12.88 0.70 16.83
N GLU A 106 13.49 1.57 16.04
CA GLU A 106 13.51 3.01 16.31
C GLU A 106 12.54 3.75 15.37
N PRO A 107 11.35 4.16 15.84
CA PRO A 107 10.41 4.94 15.03
C PRO A 107 10.93 6.35 14.75
N ALA A 108 10.49 6.93 13.63
CA ALA A 108 10.82 8.28 13.18
C ALA A 108 12.33 8.56 12.95
N THR A 109 13.11 7.53 12.64
CA THR A 109 14.53 7.71 12.29
C THR A 109 14.71 8.28 10.88
N ASN A 110 15.81 8.98 10.66
CA ASN A 110 16.24 9.46 9.34
C ASN A 110 16.98 8.36 8.53
N TYR A 111 16.77 7.08 8.83
CA TYR A 111 17.49 5.97 8.18
C TYR A 111 17.34 6.00 6.66
N LYS A 112 16.11 6.10 6.16
CA LYS A 112 15.83 6.17 4.72
C LYS A 112 16.51 7.38 4.05
N LYS A 113 16.46 8.57 4.65
CA LYS A 113 17.12 9.78 4.13
C LYS A 113 18.66 9.65 4.06
N LYS A 114 19.27 8.92 4.99
CA LYS A 114 20.72 8.64 4.98
C LYS A 114 21.11 7.63 3.88
N GLN A 115 20.20 6.76 3.48
CA GLN A 115 20.41 5.78 2.41
C GLN A 115 20.21 6.37 1.01
N GLU A 116 19.38 7.40 0.80
CA GLU A 116 19.15 8.06 -0.50
C GLU A 116 20.42 8.57 -1.19
N ASN A 117 21.49 8.81 -0.42
CA ASN A 117 22.78 9.26 -0.95
C ASN A 117 23.69 8.11 -1.46
N LYS A 118 23.23 6.85 -1.41
CA LYS A 118 24.04 5.67 -1.80
C LYS A 118 23.44 4.98 -3.02
N ASN A 119 23.75 5.48 -4.25
CA ASN A 119 23.55 4.77 -5.54
C ASN A 119 22.30 3.85 -5.65
N GLN A 120 21.14 4.30 -5.20
CA GLN A 120 19.92 3.56 -5.37
C GLN A 120 19.21 3.97 -6.67
N THR A 121 18.73 2.96 -7.41
CA THR A 121 17.96 3.14 -8.65
C THR A 121 16.55 3.68 -8.41
N ARG A 122 16.02 3.52 -7.19
CA ARG A 122 14.69 3.96 -6.77
C ARG A 122 14.80 4.87 -5.54
N ARG A 123 13.98 5.93 -5.48
CA ARG A 123 13.84 6.77 -4.29
C ARG A 123 12.83 6.15 -3.35
N PHE A 124 13.05 6.32 -2.04
CA PHE A 124 12.09 5.85 -1.04
C PHE A 124 10.77 6.59 -1.14
N SER A 125 9.65 5.83 -1.11
CA SER A 125 8.29 6.37 -1.10
C SER A 125 7.84 6.76 0.31
N GLY A 126 8.34 6.07 1.35
CA GLY A 126 7.98 6.29 2.75
C GLY A 126 8.93 7.24 3.47
N GLU A 127 8.47 8.46 3.79
CA GLU A 127 9.30 9.49 4.45
C GLU A 127 9.23 9.46 5.99
N LYS A 128 8.10 9.05 6.57
CA LYS A 128 7.79 9.26 8.00
C LYS A 128 8.31 8.17 8.93
N GLY A 129 8.70 6.99 8.41
CA GLY A 129 9.18 5.87 9.24
C GLY A 129 8.13 5.23 10.15
N ILE A 130 6.85 5.48 9.92
CA ILE A 130 5.72 4.96 10.71
C ILE A 130 4.95 3.84 10.01
N GLY A 131 5.18 3.59 8.72
CA GLY A 131 4.46 2.58 7.93
C GLY A 131 4.54 1.16 8.51
N ARG A 132 5.58 0.84 9.31
CA ARG A 132 5.70 -0.44 10.02
C ARG A 132 4.56 -0.70 11.02
N PHE A 133 4.00 0.37 11.61
CA PHE A 133 2.88 0.27 12.53
C PHE A 133 1.55 0.00 11.83
N ALA A 134 1.53 0.00 10.49
CA ALA A 134 0.38 -0.43 9.71
C ALA A 134 -0.04 -1.87 10.05
N SER A 135 0.93 -2.73 10.44
CA SER A 135 0.63 -4.08 10.89
C SER A 135 -0.21 -4.13 12.17
N ALA A 136 -0.04 -3.16 13.08
CA ALA A 136 -0.85 -3.06 14.31
C ALA A 136 -2.32 -2.66 14.02
N LYS A 137 -2.57 -1.92 12.92
CA LYS A 137 -3.92 -1.63 12.45
C LYS A 137 -4.63 -2.89 11.93
N LEU A 138 -3.90 -3.79 11.28
CA LEU A 138 -4.45 -4.96 10.59
C LEU A 138 -4.66 -6.16 11.51
N ALA A 139 -3.80 -6.35 12.51
CA ALA A 139 -3.79 -7.57 13.30
C ALA A 139 -3.19 -7.37 14.69
N SER A 140 -3.56 -8.22 15.63
CA SER A 140 -3.01 -8.24 16.99
C SER A 140 -1.60 -8.82 17.07
N LYS A 141 -1.18 -9.64 16.07
CA LYS A 141 0.13 -10.28 16.06
C LYS A 141 0.81 -10.14 14.69
N LEU A 142 2.13 -9.90 14.73
CA LEU A 142 2.99 -9.90 13.55
C LEU A 142 4.20 -10.80 13.81
N GLU A 143 4.42 -11.78 12.94
CA GLU A 143 5.71 -12.45 12.77
C GLU A 143 6.41 -11.84 11.54
N LEU A 144 7.52 -11.16 11.77
CA LEU A 144 8.39 -10.66 10.73
C LEU A 144 9.52 -11.66 10.53
N VAL A 145 9.66 -12.22 9.33
CA VAL A 145 10.80 -13.03 8.91
C VAL A 145 11.55 -12.25 7.85
N THR A 146 12.84 -12.03 8.03
CA THR A 146 13.64 -11.32 7.03
C THR A 146 15.01 -11.96 6.87
N ARG A 147 15.51 -11.90 5.65
CA ARG A 147 16.83 -12.43 5.30
C ARG A 147 17.54 -11.50 4.34
N LYS A 148 18.75 -11.13 4.68
CA LYS A 148 19.67 -10.47 3.75
C LYS A 148 20.48 -11.52 3.00
N LYS A 149 20.84 -11.24 1.75
CA LYS A 149 21.58 -12.18 0.91
C LYS A 149 22.88 -12.66 1.59
N GLY A 150 23.00 -13.98 1.75
CA GLY A 150 24.16 -14.62 2.39
C GLY A 150 24.12 -14.66 3.91
N GLU A 151 23.05 -14.16 4.55
CA GLU A 151 22.86 -14.19 6.01
C GLU A 151 21.80 -15.24 6.40
N ASP A 152 21.71 -15.54 7.68
CA ASP A 152 20.63 -16.35 8.28
C ASP A 152 19.32 -15.56 8.34
N GLU A 153 18.20 -16.26 8.52
CA GLU A 153 16.90 -15.63 8.75
C GLU A 153 16.81 -15.05 10.15
N ILE A 154 16.26 -13.86 10.25
CA ILE A 154 15.89 -13.23 11.52
C ILE A 154 14.37 -13.24 11.62
N VAL A 155 13.87 -13.80 12.71
CA VAL A 155 12.44 -13.86 13.04
C VAL A 155 12.18 -12.95 14.22
N VAL A 156 11.24 -12.03 14.08
CA VAL A 156 10.84 -11.08 15.15
C VAL A 156 9.35 -11.20 15.37
N ASN A 157 8.94 -11.39 16.63
CA ASN A 157 7.54 -11.59 17.00
C ASN A 157 7.01 -10.40 17.77
N PHE A 158 6.00 -9.74 17.20
CA PHE A 158 5.28 -8.64 17.81
C PHE A 158 3.92 -9.11 18.28
N ASP A 159 3.62 -8.79 19.54
CA ASP A 159 2.27 -8.86 20.11
C ASP A 159 1.82 -7.42 20.35
N TRP A 160 0.94 -6.92 19.46
CA TRP A 160 0.47 -5.54 19.54
C TRP A 160 -0.45 -5.32 20.74
N ASP A 161 -1.06 -6.38 21.29
CA ASP A 161 -1.88 -6.27 22.48
C ASP A 161 -1.04 -5.97 23.74
N ALA A 162 0.24 -6.36 23.75
CA ALA A 162 1.17 -5.98 24.82
C ALA A 162 1.38 -4.45 24.92
N PHE A 163 1.06 -3.70 23.85
CA PHE A 163 1.13 -2.24 23.84
C PHE A 163 -0.18 -1.57 24.27
N SER A 164 -1.22 -2.33 24.61
CA SER A 164 -2.53 -1.80 25.03
C SER A 164 -2.58 -1.40 26.51
N ASP A 165 -1.59 -1.83 27.30
CA ASP A 165 -1.52 -1.52 28.75
C ASP A 165 -1.22 -0.02 28.95
N GLU A 166 -2.16 0.69 29.56
CA GLU A 166 -2.07 2.13 29.83
C GLU A 166 -1.05 2.46 30.93
N GLU A 167 -0.75 1.53 31.82
CA GLU A 167 0.21 1.70 32.91
C GLU A 167 1.66 1.39 32.52
N GLN A 168 1.85 0.62 31.46
CA GLN A 168 3.17 0.19 31.02
C GLN A 168 3.91 1.28 30.24
N TYR A 169 5.19 1.47 30.55
CA TYR A 169 6.07 2.32 29.74
C TYR A 169 6.56 1.57 28.51
N LEU A 170 6.83 2.32 27.44
CA LEU A 170 7.23 1.75 26.15
C LEU A 170 8.52 0.92 26.23
N ASP A 171 9.50 1.35 27.01
CA ASP A 171 10.79 0.67 27.22
C ASP A 171 10.68 -0.65 27.97
N ASN A 172 9.53 -0.93 28.62
CA ASN A 172 9.27 -2.19 29.31
C ASN A 172 8.69 -3.27 28.40
N VAL A 173 8.14 -2.92 27.24
CA VAL A 173 7.63 -3.92 26.28
C VAL A 173 8.81 -4.63 25.61
N LYS A 174 8.88 -5.97 25.75
CA LYS A 174 9.96 -6.77 25.20
C LYS A 174 9.48 -7.50 23.94
N ILE A 175 10.19 -7.31 22.85
CA ILE A 175 9.96 -7.97 21.58
C ILE A 175 10.96 -9.09 21.42
N LYS A 176 10.45 -10.30 21.16
CA LYS A 176 11.30 -11.50 21.03
C LYS A 176 11.79 -11.65 19.60
N TRP A 177 13.04 -12.03 19.44
CA TRP A 177 13.63 -12.35 18.16
C TRP A 177 14.46 -13.64 18.22
N THR A 178 14.67 -14.27 17.06
CA THR A 178 15.50 -15.47 16.89
C THR A 178 16.22 -15.39 15.56
N ILE A 179 17.47 -15.83 15.51
CA ILE A 179 18.20 -16.06 14.27
C ILE A 179 18.25 -17.57 14.02
N ARG A 180 17.93 -17.97 12.79
CA ARG A 180 17.91 -19.38 12.39
C ARG A 180 18.46 -19.56 10.97
N PRO A 181 18.94 -20.76 10.59
CA PRO A 181 19.27 -21.06 9.20
C PRO A 181 18.09 -20.80 8.29
N ALA A 182 18.38 -20.43 7.02
CA ALA A 182 17.36 -20.14 6.02
C ALA A 182 16.36 -21.28 5.84
N GLN A 183 15.08 -21.01 6.00
CA GLN A 183 13.98 -21.97 5.87
C GLN A 183 12.88 -21.48 4.93
N GLU A 184 12.50 -20.20 5.02
CA GLU A 184 11.37 -19.63 4.31
C GLU A 184 11.83 -18.73 3.16
N ILE A 185 12.93 -18.00 3.31
CA ILE A 185 13.44 -17.05 2.32
C ILE A 185 14.69 -17.65 1.66
N LYS A 186 14.59 -17.94 0.35
CA LYS A 186 15.67 -18.62 -0.40
C LYS A 186 16.92 -17.76 -0.55
N THR A 187 16.78 -16.50 -0.89
CA THR A 187 17.90 -15.60 -1.20
C THR A 187 17.92 -14.39 -0.27
N SER A 188 16.99 -13.48 -0.43
CA SER A 188 16.78 -12.30 0.38
C SER A 188 15.33 -11.87 0.28
N GLY A 189 14.84 -11.11 1.25
CA GLY A 189 13.46 -10.61 1.26
C GLY A 189 12.90 -10.46 2.65
N THR A 190 11.60 -10.19 2.71
CA THR A 190 10.86 -10.06 3.97
C THR A 190 9.48 -10.69 3.87
N ILE A 191 9.09 -11.42 4.90
CA ILE A 191 7.75 -11.96 5.08
C ILE A 191 7.14 -11.30 6.32
N LEU A 192 5.96 -10.74 6.16
CA LEU A 192 5.12 -10.24 7.26
C LEU A 192 3.92 -11.16 7.39
N LYS A 193 3.82 -11.92 8.49
CA LYS A 193 2.68 -12.79 8.78
C LYS A 193 1.82 -12.15 9.86
N LEU A 194 0.64 -11.73 9.48
CA LEU A 194 -0.35 -11.05 10.31
C LEU A 194 -1.40 -12.05 10.75
N THR A 195 -1.58 -12.25 12.05
CA THR A 195 -2.58 -13.16 12.63
C THR A 195 -3.36 -12.48 13.74
N GLY A 196 -4.58 -13.00 14.01
CA GLY A 196 -5.51 -12.31 14.89
C GLY A 196 -5.97 -10.99 14.25
N LEU A 197 -6.57 -11.09 13.06
CA LEU A 197 -7.01 -9.93 12.27
C LEU A 197 -8.04 -9.10 13.05
N ASN A 198 -7.88 -7.77 13.03
CA ASN A 198 -8.75 -6.85 13.74
C ASN A 198 -10.12 -6.73 13.06
N ASP A 199 -10.14 -6.73 11.72
CA ASP A 199 -11.35 -6.60 10.91
C ASP A 199 -11.61 -7.84 10.06
N ASP A 200 -12.85 -8.02 9.61
CA ASP A 200 -13.25 -9.07 8.69
C ASP A 200 -12.79 -8.71 7.27
N TRP A 201 -12.63 -9.73 6.42
CA TRP A 201 -12.24 -9.57 5.01
C TRP A 201 -13.21 -10.33 4.12
N ASP A 202 -14.22 -9.65 3.62
CA ASP A 202 -15.16 -10.15 2.64
C ASP A 202 -14.77 -9.76 1.20
N GLU A 203 -15.56 -10.20 0.21
CA GLU A 203 -15.29 -9.88 -1.20
C GLU A 203 -15.33 -8.38 -1.50
N SER A 204 -16.17 -7.61 -0.79
CA SER A 204 -16.25 -6.15 -0.97
C SER A 204 -14.97 -5.48 -0.50
N GLN A 205 -14.49 -5.84 0.70
CA GLN A 205 -13.25 -5.31 1.26
C GLN A 205 -12.04 -5.71 0.43
N ILE A 206 -12.00 -6.94 -0.07
CA ILE A 206 -10.95 -7.42 -1.00
C ILE A 206 -10.99 -6.61 -2.32
N ASN A 207 -12.17 -6.36 -2.87
CA ASN A 207 -12.28 -5.55 -4.09
C ASN A 207 -11.83 -4.10 -3.86
N ASP A 208 -12.18 -3.50 -2.73
CA ASP A 208 -11.73 -2.15 -2.36
C ASP A 208 -10.20 -2.10 -2.16
N LEU A 209 -9.61 -3.17 -1.60
CA LEU A 209 -8.16 -3.32 -1.52
C LEU A 209 -7.52 -3.39 -2.92
N ARG A 210 -8.10 -4.17 -3.85
CA ARG A 210 -7.60 -4.23 -5.24
C ARG A 210 -7.58 -2.85 -5.89
N VAL A 211 -8.66 -2.09 -5.73
CA VAL A 211 -8.75 -0.71 -6.22
C VAL A 211 -7.67 0.17 -5.58
N ALA A 212 -7.47 0.08 -4.27
CA ALA A 212 -6.43 0.85 -3.57
C ALA A 212 -5.02 0.50 -4.06
N LEU A 213 -4.71 -0.79 -4.25
CA LEU A 213 -3.43 -1.27 -4.77
C LEU A 213 -3.20 -0.87 -6.24
N SER A 214 -4.25 -0.93 -7.07
CA SER A 214 -4.15 -0.52 -8.47
C SER A 214 -3.78 0.97 -8.62
N ARG A 215 -4.17 1.80 -7.66
CA ARG A 215 -3.82 3.23 -7.61
C ARG A 215 -2.33 3.47 -7.36
N LEU A 216 -1.60 2.50 -6.78
CA LEU A 216 -0.15 2.60 -6.62
C LEU A 216 0.59 2.53 -7.95
N LEU A 217 0.04 1.78 -8.91
CA LEU A 217 0.68 1.51 -10.19
C LEU A 217 0.55 2.73 -11.12
N ASN A 218 1.66 3.10 -11.78
CA ASN A 218 1.66 4.20 -12.74
C ASN A 218 0.86 3.83 -14.01
N PRO A 219 -0.15 4.62 -14.40
CA PRO A 219 -0.94 4.32 -15.60
C PRO A 219 -0.24 4.67 -16.91
N VAL A 220 0.80 5.51 -16.86
CA VAL A 220 1.45 6.08 -18.06
C VAL A 220 2.68 5.28 -18.45
N VAL A 221 3.40 4.80 -17.44
CA VAL A 221 4.59 3.96 -17.64
C VAL A 221 4.29 2.59 -17.08
N PRO A 222 4.20 1.54 -17.92
CA PRO A 222 4.06 0.18 -17.42
C PRO A 222 5.14 -0.10 -16.38
N ASN A 223 4.72 -0.50 -15.20
CA ASN A 223 5.66 -0.77 -14.12
C ASN A 223 6.15 -2.22 -14.26
N GLU A 224 7.01 -2.46 -15.26
CA GLU A 224 7.65 -3.77 -15.45
C GLU A 224 8.55 -4.16 -14.28
N ASP A 225 8.92 -3.16 -13.46
CA ASP A 225 9.87 -3.33 -12.37
C ASP A 225 9.22 -3.62 -11.00
N PHE A 226 7.89 -3.53 -10.87
CA PHE A 226 7.19 -3.78 -9.61
C PHE A 226 5.77 -4.29 -9.84
N LEU A 227 5.55 -5.53 -9.46
CA LEU A 227 4.27 -6.23 -9.56
C LEU A 227 3.66 -6.45 -8.18
N ILE A 228 2.35 -6.42 -8.11
CA ILE A 228 1.58 -6.76 -6.90
C ILE A 228 0.70 -7.94 -7.22
N SER A 229 0.81 -9.02 -6.45
CA SER A 229 0.01 -10.23 -6.59
C SER A 229 -0.89 -10.41 -5.37
N LEU A 230 -2.15 -10.75 -5.59
CA LEU A 230 -3.12 -11.03 -4.55
C LEU A 230 -3.57 -12.49 -4.65
N ASN A 231 -3.31 -13.26 -3.61
CA ASN A 231 -3.65 -14.67 -3.51
C ASN A 231 -4.76 -14.85 -2.47
N LEU A 232 -5.89 -15.39 -2.92
CA LEU A 232 -7.09 -15.54 -2.10
C LEU A 232 -7.44 -17.01 -1.89
N PRO A 233 -8.03 -17.38 -0.74
CA PRO A 233 -8.45 -18.76 -0.50
C PRO A 233 -9.67 -19.15 -1.34
N ASP A 234 -9.89 -20.45 -1.48
CA ASP A 234 -11.10 -21.00 -2.07
C ASP A 234 -12.35 -20.47 -1.35
N GLY A 235 -13.38 -20.14 -2.13
CA GLY A 235 -14.65 -19.58 -1.62
C GLY A 235 -14.78 -18.07 -1.77
N ILE A 236 -13.70 -17.38 -2.15
CA ILE A 236 -13.73 -16.00 -2.65
C ILE A 236 -13.79 -16.04 -4.18
N ASN A 237 -14.42 -15.05 -4.79
CA ASN A 237 -14.47 -14.92 -6.25
C ASN A 237 -13.06 -14.97 -6.86
N PRO A 238 -12.74 -15.98 -7.69
CA PRO A 238 -11.39 -16.14 -8.29
C PRO A 238 -10.92 -14.94 -9.12
N ALA A 239 -11.85 -14.16 -9.69
CA ALA A 239 -11.52 -12.95 -10.45
C ALA A 239 -10.86 -11.85 -9.60
N LEU A 240 -10.98 -11.93 -8.28
CA LEU A 240 -10.32 -11.01 -7.35
C LEU A 240 -8.86 -11.42 -7.05
N SER A 241 -8.47 -12.65 -7.40
CA SER A 241 -7.10 -13.17 -7.23
C SER A 241 -6.23 -12.83 -8.44
N GLY A 242 -4.91 -12.90 -8.28
CA GLY A 242 -3.93 -12.69 -9.34
C GLY A 242 -3.25 -11.32 -9.29
N LEU A 243 -2.59 -10.96 -10.39
CA LEU A 243 -1.88 -9.68 -10.50
C LEU A 243 -2.86 -8.50 -10.40
N ILE A 244 -2.40 -7.47 -9.70
CA ILE A 244 -3.13 -6.21 -9.64
C ILE A 244 -2.81 -5.41 -10.90
N GLU A 245 -3.84 -5.16 -11.67
CA GLU A 245 -3.78 -4.37 -12.89
C GLU A 245 -4.71 -3.17 -12.76
N ARG A 246 -4.45 -2.14 -13.53
CA ARG A 246 -5.39 -1.04 -13.67
C ARG A 246 -6.53 -1.43 -14.60
N PRO A 247 -7.76 -1.00 -14.30
CA PRO A 247 -8.88 -1.23 -15.20
C PRO A 247 -8.61 -0.68 -16.60
N GLU A 248 -8.94 -1.48 -17.64
CA GLU A 248 -8.78 -1.10 -19.05
C GLU A 248 -9.60 0.15 -19.40
N THR A 249 -10.66 0.43 -18.64
CA THR A 249 -11.45 1.66 -18.69
C THR A 249 -10.57 2.92 -18.66
N LEU A 250 -9.50 2.93 -17.89
CA LEU A 250 -8.59 4.07 -17.75
C LEU A 250 -7.64 4.25 -18.94
N ASN A 251 -7.53 3.25 -19.80
CA ASN A 251 -6.71 3.30 -21.02
C ASN A 251 -7.48 3.83 -22.24
N ARG A 252 -8.80 4.03 -22.12
CA ARG A 252 -9.68 4.40 -23.23
C ARG A 252 -10.45 5.71 -22.97
N PRO A 253 -9.74 6.84 -22.74
CA PRO A 253 -10.40 8.14 -22.57
C PRO A 253 -11.00 8.65 -23.90
N ASN A 254 -11.98 9.53 -23.80
CA ASN A 254 -12.49 10.25 -24.97
C ASN A 254 -11.49 11.31 -25.45
N TYR A 255 -10.78 11.94 -24.50
CA TYR A 255 -9.75 12.92 -24.79
C TYR A 255 -8.57 12.74 -23.85
N TYR A 256 -7.36 13.02 -24.32
CA TYR A 256 -6.23 13.21 -23.44
C TYR A 256 -5.27 14.27 -23.97
N ILE A 257 -4.55 14.86 -23.05
CA ILE A 257 -3.37 15.67 -23.32
C ILE A 257 -2.23 15.15 -22.45
N LYS A 258 -1.08 14.88 -23.07
CA LYS A 258 0.12 14.44 -22.37
C LYS A 258 1.33 15.21 -22.85
N GLY A 259 2.35 15.27 -22.00
CA GLY A 259 3.59 15.96 -22.36
C GLY A 259 4.60 15.96 -21.24
N GLN A 260 5.63 16.73 -21.42
CA GLN A 260 6.71 16.89 -20.46
C GLN A 260 6.96 18.37 -20.17
N ILE A 261 7.32 18.66 -18.94
CA ILE A 261 7.87 19.98 -18.55
C ILE A 261 9.36 19.75 -18.26
N LEU A 262 10.19 20.51 -18.93
CA LEU A 262 11.65 20.47 -18.73
C LEU A 262 12.05 21.14 -17.41
N GLY A 263 13.27 20.90 -16.94
CA GLY A 263 13.79 21.51 -15.71
C GLY A 263 13.85 23.04 -15.70
N ASN A 264 13.72 23.68 -16.87
CA ASN A 264 13.60 25.14 -17.01
C ASN A 264 12.13 25.63 -17.08
N GLY A 265 11.15 24.72 -16.90
CA GLY A 265 9.72 25.03 -16.95
C GLY A 265 9.11 25.06 -18.35
N ASN A 266 9.88 24.82 -19.39
CA ASN A 266 9.35 24.82 -20.76
C ASN A 266 8.66 23.48 -21.07
N PRO A 267 7.47 23.51 -21.69
CA PRO A 267 6.80 22.30 -22.16
C PRO A 267 7.48 21.76 -23.43
N THR A 268 7.43 20.44 -23.57
CA THR A 268 7.90 19.73 -24.76
C THR A 268 7.04 18.50 -25.00
N ASN A 269 7.00 18.05 -26.27
CA ASN A 269 6.27 16.84 -26.67
C ASN A 269 4.80 16.84 -26.22
N ILE A 270 4.12 17.98 -26.36
CA ILE A 270 2.71 18.08 -26.00
C ILE A 270 1.86 17.43 -27.11
N LEU A 271 1.16 16.37 -26.74
CA LEU A 271 0.28 15.60 -27.61
C LEU A 271 -1.16 15.71 -27.12
N PHE A 272 -2.06 15.95 -28.04
CA PHE A 272 -3.50 15.93 -27.79
C PHE A 272 -4.14 14.82 -28.60
N PHE A 273 -5.08 14.13 -28.01
CA PHE A 273 -5.90 13.10 -28.64
C PHE A 273 -7.38 13.37 -28.44
N SER A 274 -8.15 13.15 -29.50
CA SER A 274 -9.61 13.12 -29.45
C SER A 274 -10.09 11.82 -30.10
N LYS A 275 -10.94 11.06 -29.42
CA LYS A 275 -11.52 9.84 -29.91
C LYS A 275 -12.28 10.05 -31.24
N ASN A 276 -12.89 11.21 -31.43
CA ASN A 276 -13.60 11.56 -32.66
C ASN A 276 -12.66 11.67 -33.87
N ASN A 277 -11.43 12.15 -33.67
CA ASN A 277 -10.43 12.28 -34.73
C ASN A 277 -9.60 11.00 -34.88
N GLY A 278 -9.52 10.16 -33.83
CA GLY A 278 -8.76 8.91 -33.82
C GLY A 278 -7.24 9.06 -33.94
N LYS A 279 -6.70 10.27 -33.82
CA LYS A 279 -5.27 10.58 -34.01
C LYS A 279 -4.73 11.48 -32.90
N GLU A 280 -3.44 11.29 -32.61
CA GLU A 280 -2.68 12.24 -31.81
C GLU A 280 -2.23 13.43 -32.65
N GLU A 281 -2.37 14.63 -32.13
CA GLU A 281 -1.91 15.90 -32.75
C GLU A 281 -0.88 16.55 -31.83
N THR A 282 0.22 17.04 -32.39
CA THR A 282 1.22 17.79 -31.64
C THR A 282 0.72 19.24 -31.46
N ILE A 283 0.76 19.70 -30.20
CA ILE A 283 0.41 21.11 -29.88
C ILE A 283 1.69 21.88 -29.59
N ASP A 284 1.89 23.00 -30.34
CA ASP A 284 2.92 23.96 -29.99
C ASP A 284 2.39 24.90 -28.91
N PHE A 285 2.75 24.61 -27.66
CA PHE A 285 2.31 25.36 -26.49
C PHE A 285 3.47 26.20 -25.94
N LYS A 286 3.35 27.51 -25.95
CA LYS A 286 4.37 28.44 -25.46
C LYS A 286 3.84 29.21 -24.24
N PRO A 287 3.97 28.67 -23.04
CA PRO A 287 3.52 29.35 -21.84
C PRO A 287 4.44 30.52 -21.50
N SER A 288 3.84 31.63 -21.11
CA SER A 288 4.54 32.83 -20.61
C SER A 288 4.40 32.99 -19.09
N PHE A 289 4.28 31.87 -18.36
CA PHE A 289 3.92 31.90 -16.92
C PHE A 289 5.08 32.17 -15.99
N PHE A 290 6.32 31.94 -16.45
CA PHE A 290 7.49 32.06 -15.57
C PHE A 290 8.26 33.33 -15.92
N THR A 291 8.50 34.17 -14.91
CA THR A 291 9.32 35.40 -15.00
C THR A 291 10.57 35.22 -14.13
N LYS A 292 11.53 36.18 -14.27
CA LYS A 292 12.71 36.24 -13.38
C LYS A 292 12.32 36.37 -11.90
N GLU A 293 11.16 36.99 -11.61
CA GLU A 293 10.63 37.20 -10.26
C GLU A 293 9.89 35.94 -9.70
N LYS A 294 9.41 35.08 -10.61
CA LYS A 294 8.74 33.80 -10.27
C LYS A 294 9.41 32.67 -11.05
N PRO A 295 10.59 32.24 -10.63
CA PRO A 295 11.30 31.15 -11.31
C PRO A 295 10.58 29.82 -11.13
N TYR A 296 10.73 28.96 -12.15
CA TYR A 296 10.26 27.59 -12.06
C TYR A 296 11.15 26.76 -11.11
N THR A 297 10.55 26.07 -10.14
CA THR A 297 11.28 25.32 -9.10
C THR A 297 10.87 23.86 -8.98
N ALA A 298 9.88 23.38 -9.73
CA ALA A 298 9.35 22.03 -9.59
C ALA A 298 10.23 20.93 -10.20
N GLY A 299 11.25 21.31 -11.02
CA GLY A 299 12.06 20.33 -11.77
C GLY A 299 11.34 19.79 -13.01
N ALA A 300 11.94 18.82 -13.70
CA ALA A 300 11.33 18.19 -14.86
C ALA A 300 10.28 17.14 -14.43
N PHE A 301 9.15 17.07 -15.15
CA PHE A 301 8.14 16.04 -14.95
C PHE A 301 7.35 15.78 -16.22
N SER A 302 6.74 14.59 -16.31
CA SER A 302 5.74 14.26 -17.32
C SER A 302 4.34 14.43 -16.75
N PHE A 303 3.37 14.77 -17.58
CA PHE A 303 1.97 14.86 -17.18
C PHE A 303 1.07 14.23 -18.23
N GLU A 304 -0.09 13.75 -17.76
CA GLU A 304 -1.18 13.28 -18.60
C GLU A 304 -2.52 13.67 -17.97
N PHE A 305 -3.39 14.29 -18.77
CA PHE A 305 -4.78 14.55 -18.40
C PHE A 305 -5.68 13.73 -19.30
N LYS A 306 -6.56 12.93 -18.72
CA LYS A 306 -7.55 12.11 -19.42
C LYS A 306 -8.96 12.57 -19.06
N VAL A 307 -9.85 12.55 -20.05
CA VAL A 307 -11.24 12.97 -19.90
C VAL A 307 -12.15 11.92 -20.53
N TRP A 308 -13.18 11.50 -19.78
CA TRP A 308 -14.22 10.59 -20.24
C TRP A 308 -15.56 11.32 -20.28
N ASN A 309 -16.28 11.18 -21.40
CA ASN A 309 -17.67 11.59 -21.49
C ASN A 309 -18.53 10.64 -20.68
N ARG A 310 -19.32 11.18 -19.75
CA ARG A 310 -20.10 10.36 -18.79
C ARG A 310 -21.58 10.23 -19.17
N ASP A 311 -21.95 10.57 -20.40
CA ASP A 311 -23.29 10.24 -20.91
C ASP A 311 -23.44 8.71 -21.10
N ASN A 312 -24.69 8.25 -21.10
CA ASN A 312 -24.96 6.81 -21.12
C ASN A 312 -24.46 6.10 -22.37
N ASP A 313 -24.46 6.79 -23.54
CA ASP A 313 -24.05 6.19 -24.79
C ASP A 313 -22.53 5.97 -24.81
N ASN A 314 -21.75 6.99 -24.37
CA ASN A 314 -20.30 6.87 -24.27
C ASN A 314 -19.88 5.83 -23.22
N LEU A 315 -20.53 5.76 -22.06
CA LEU A 315 -20.24 4.77 -21.02
C LEU A 315 -20.63 3.35 -21.47
N SER A 316 -21.74 3.18 -22.20
CA SER A 316 -22.13 1.89 -22.75
C SER A 316 -21.15 1.40 -23.82
N ASN A 317 -20.71 2.30 -24.69
CA ASN A 317 -19.69 1.99 -25.68
C ASN A 317 -18.37 1.59 -25.02
N LEU A 318 -17.95 2.31 -23.97
CA LEU A 318 -16.74 2.00 -23.21
C LEU A 318 -16.84 0.64 -22.52
N ALA A 319 -18.01 0.28 -21.97
CA ALA A 319 -18.28 -1.03 -21.38
C ALA A 319 -18.11 -2.14 -22.40
N ASN A 320 -18.67 -1.96 -23.61
CA ASN A 320 -18.50 -2.93 -24.70
C ASN A 320 -17.04 -3.05 -25.17
N GLU A 321 -16.32 -1.93 -25.28
CA GLU A 321 -14.92 -1.90 -25.70
C GLU A 321 -13.96 -2.57 -24.69
N THR A 322 -14.35 -2.60 -23.40
CA THR A 322 -13.55 -3.17 -22.30
C THR A 322 -14.05 -4.52 -21.81
N ASP A 323 -15.02 -5.11 -22.52
CA ASP A 323 -15.71 -6.36 -22.12
C ASP A 323 -16.16 -6.32 -20.64
N SER A 324 -16.71 -5.19 -20.25
CA SER A 324 -17.13 -4.91 -18.87
C SER A 324 -18.61 -4.55 -18.79
N ILE A 325 -19.17 -4.50 -17.59
CA ILE A 325 -20.54 -4.03 -17.39
C ILE A 325 -20.55 -2.53 -17.03
N LEU A 326 -21.63 -1.84 -17.41
CA LEU A 326 -21.77 -0.39 -17.24
C LEU A 326 -21.55 0.08 -15.79
N SER A 327 -21.99 -0.72 -14.80
CA SER A 327 -21.79 -0.40 -13.38
C SER A 327 -20.33 -0.40 -12.98
N ASN A 328 -19.54 -1.34 -13.52
CA ASN A 328 -18.10 -1.41 -13.23
C ASN A 328 -17.35 -0.25 -13.87
N VAL A 329 -17.67 0.10 -15.13
CA VAL A 329 -17.10 1.27 -15.80
C VAL A 329 -17.36 2.55 -15.02
N LYS A 330 -18.59 2.74 -14.54
CA LYS A 330 -18.93 3.90 -13.69
C LYS A 330 -18.12 3.89 -12.39
N LYS A 331 -18.02 2.74 -11.74
CA LYS A 331 -17.25 2.57 -10.49
C LYS A 331 -15.76 2.86 -10.71
N ASP A 332 -15.15 2.32 -11.76
CA ASP A 332 -13.75 2.58 -12.10
C ASP A 332 -13.47 4.08 -12.27
N LEU A 333 -14.33 4.77 -13.01
CA LEU A 333 -14.18 6.22 -13.22
C LEU A 333 -14.43 7.03 -11.95
N ASP A 334 -15.32 6.60 -11.06
CA ASP A 334 -15.58 7.27 -9.78
C ASP A 334 -14.42 7.05 -8.80
N ASP A 335 -13.93 5.81 -8.71
CA ASP A 335 -12.92 5.42 -7.76
C ASP A 335 -11.49 5.84 -8.16
N LEU A 336 -11.19 5.87 -9.46
CA LEU A 336 -9.81 6.05 -9.96
C LEU A 336 -9.54 7.39 -10.63
N CYS A 337 -10.57 8.22 -10.88
CA CYS A 337 -10.38 9.57 -11.37
C CYS A 337 -9.87 10.52 -10.27
N GLY A 338 -9.18 11.57 -10.70
CA GLY A 338 -8.60 12.59 -9.83
C GLY A 338 -7.15 12.88 -10.16
N ILE A 339 -6.49 13.65 -9.30
CA ILE A 339 -5.08 13.99 -9.44
C ILE A 339 -4.24 12.93 -8.76
N SER A 340 -3.34 12.32 -9.51
CA SER A 340 -2.36 11.36 -8.99
C SER A 340 -0.94 11.82 -9.32
N ILE A 341 -0.06 11.75 -8.34
CA ILE A 341 1.36 12.09 -8.50
C ILE A 341 2.16 10.81 -8.32
N TYR A 342 2.96 10.49 -9.34
CA TYR A 342 3.82 9.31 -9.34
C TYR A 342 5.28 9.72 -9.32
N ARG A 343 6.07 8.97 -8.57
CA ARG A 343 7.52 9.10 -8.51
C ARG A 343 8.13 7.72 -8.71
N ASP A 344 9.05 7.61 -9.67
CA ASP A 344 9.74 6.35 -10.00
C ASP A 344 8.76 5.16 -10.21
N GLY A 345 7.58 5.43 -10.80
CA GLY A 345 6.60 4.41 -11.16
C GLY A 345 5.58 4.04 -10.06
N ILE A 346 5.67 4.61 -8.86
CA ILE A 346 4.70 4.38 -7.77
C ILE A 346 4.10 5.69 -7.25
N ARG A 347 2.84 5.62 -6.75
CA ARG A 347 2.09 6.75 -6.19
C ARG A 347 2.41 6.99 -4.72
#